data_f58877b1c2d4a455471897b2594296e3
#
_entry.id   f58877b1c2d4a455471897b2594296e3
#
_cell.length_a   1.000
_cell.length_b   1.000
_cell.length_c   1.000
_cell.angle_alpha   90.00
_cell.angle_beta   90.00
_cell.angle_gamma   90.00
#
_symmetry.space_group_name_H-M   'P 1'
#
loop_
_entity.id
_entity.type
_entity.pdbx_description
1 polymer ?
#
loop_
_entity_poly.entity_id
_entity_poly.type
_entity_poly.pdbx_seq_one_letter_code
_entity_poly.pdbx_strand_id
1 'polypeptide(L)'
;MAISLGEIRKAAASYDPKKLTIGVIGSQSAEEVGIAAKAFGLKVAVICQRGRESLYMKYSRHLFDYQIVVDKFSDIASKEVQDKLLELNTVFMPNRSFSVYLGYDKIENDFKVPLYGNRLILRSEERTSAKNQYTLLEKAGIKMPRLFDTPEGIDRMAIVKVQQRARPLERAFFYAKSPEEYYEISSRLVRDGIIDDEGLGKARIEEFVLGQRFNANFQGWALADAFDTFDFAGFDDRKQTNLNGVLALPAKEQISLNVATTNEEVGHYGLTMRESLKPLVYDAAERFMAMCKDDFQPGMLGLFALQGALASNPDDGKGGLAFYVFDLSPRIPGAPAVGPTSPEMRRLSLKYASALRKHNADRIDTPMDMPVLDIIEAASQERLDEVVT
;
A
#
# COMPACT_ATOMS: atom_id res chain seq x y z
N MET A 1 23.21 -5.07 12.55
CA MET A 1 23.21 -6.32 11.77
C MET A 1 21.79 -6.58 11.36
N ALA A 2 21.55 -6.91 10.11
CA ALA A 2 20.20 -7.27 9.66
C ALA A 2 19.63 -8.40 10.52
N ILE A 3 18.36 -8.34 10.85
CA ILE A 3 17.67 -9.40 11.59
C ILE A 3 17.73 -10.67 10.77
N SER A 4 18.10 -11.78 11.40
CA SER A 4 18.05 -13.08 10.75
C SER A 4 16.58 -13.49 10.53
N LEU A 5 16.19 -13.72 9.27
CA LEU A 5 14.88 -14.31 8.97
C LEU A 5 14.65 -15.62 9.70
N GLY A 6 15.71 -16.40 9.94
CA GLY A 6 15.65 -17.63 10.73
C GLY A 6 15.23 -17.41 12.19
N GLU A 7 15.66 -16.31 12.82
CA GLU A 7 15.23 -15.97 14.19
C GLU A 7 13.75 -15.59 14.23
N ILE A 8 13.28 -14.80 13.25
CA ILE A 8 11.87 -14.41 13.13
C ILE A 8 10.99 -15.64 12.90
N ARG A 9 11.36 -16.49 11.95
CA ARG A 9 10.63 -17.74 11.64
C ARG A 9 10.59 -18.68 12.84
N LYS A 10 11.71 -18.81 13.57
CA LYS A 10 11.74 -19.60 14.79
C LYS A 10 10.80 -19.03 15.87
N ALA A 11 10.73 -17.71 16.02
CA ALA A 11 9.77 -17.06 16.93
C ALA A 11 8.32 -17.36 16.50
N ALA A 12 7.99 -17.19 15.24
CA ALA A 12 6.66 -17.49 14.71
C ALA A 12 6.27 -18.97 14.87
N ALA A 13 7.18 -19.89 14.60
CA ALA A 13 6.96 -21.33 14.76
C ALA A 13 6.75 -21.74 16.24
N SER A 14 7.18 -20.91 17.20
CA SER A 14 6.96 -21.15 18.63
C SER A 14 5.62 -20.64 19.16
N TYR A 15 4.86 -19.91 18.36
CA TYR A 15 3.58 -19.35 18.78
C TYR A 15 2.51 -20.41 18.97
N ASP A 16 1.69 -20.23 20.00
CA ASP A 16 0.48 -21.06 20.21
C ASP A 16 -0.59 -20.62 19.20
N PRO A 17 -1.00 -21.46 18.24
CA PRO A 17 -2.00 -21.11 17.26
C PRO A 17 -3.33 -20.65 17.85
N LYS A 18 -3.68 -21.10 19.06
CA LYS A 18 -4.91 -20.74 19.76
C LYS A 18 -4.84 -19.37 20.45
N LYS A 19 -3.66 -18.77 20.53
CA LYS A 19 -3.41 -17.48 21.21
C LYS A 19 -2.87 -16.41 20.28
N LEU A 20 -3.01 -16.61 18.98
CA LEU A 20 -2.53 -15.64 18.01
C LEU A 20 -3.17 -14.27 18.22
N THR A 21 -2.35 -13.25 18.09
CA THR A 21 -2.75 -11.85 18.13
C THR A 21 -2.32 -11.18 16.85
N ILE A 22 -3.21 -10.43 16.23
CA ILE A 22 -2.87 -9.57 15.10
C ILE A 22 -2.43 -8.21 15.64
N GLY A 23 -1.21 -7.78 15.29
CA GLY A 23 -0.67 -6.49 15.69
C GLY A 23 -0.77 -5.46 14.57
N VAL A 24 -1.10 -4.22 14.91
CA VAL A 24 -1.15 -3.12 13.95
C VAL A 24 -0.85 -1.78 14.63
N ILE A 25 -0.24 -0.85 13.89
CA ILE A 25 -0.09 0.53 14.36
C ILE A 25 -1.43 1.27 14.24
N GLY A 26 -1.83 1.99 15.28
CA GLY A 26 -3.08 2.76 15.35
C GLY A 26 -3.08 3.97 14.43
N SER A 27 -3.24 3.70 13.14
CA SER A 27 -3.30 4.68 12.06
C SER A 27 -4.09 4.09 10.89
N GLN A 28 -3.85 4.52 9.65
CA GLN A 28 -4.54 4.06 8.46
C GLN A 28 -4.76 2.53 8.44
N SER A 29 -5.98 2.10 8.19
CA SER A 29 -6.44 0.69 8.10
C SER A 29 -6.37 -0.13 9.41
N ALA A 30 -6.15 0.48 10.56
CA ALA A 30 -6.09 -0.28 11.81
C ALA A 30 -7.47 -0.83 12.24
N GLU A 31 -8.55 -0.09 12.01
CA GLU A 31 -9.90 -0.57 12.30
C GLU A 31 -10.27 -1.77 11.42
N GLU A 32 -9.94 -1.71 10.13
CA GLU A 32 -10.20 -2.79 9.18
C GLU A 32 -9.41 -4.06 9.53
N VAL A 33 -8.16 -3.92 9.98
CA VAL A 33 -7.38 -5.04 10.53
C VAL A 33 -8.08 -5.61 11.76
N GLY A 34 -8.56 -4.74 12.66
CA GLY A 34 -9.31 -5.16 13.84
C GLY A 34 -10.61 -5.89 13.49
N ILE A 35 -11.39 -5.38 12.55
CA ILE A 35 -12.64 -5.98 12.07
C ILE A 35 -12.36 -7.36 11.49
N ALA A 36 -11.41 -7.49 10.57
CA ALA A 36 -11.05 -8.76 9.95
C ALA A 36 -10.57 -9.77 10.99
N ALA A 37 -9.65 -9.41 11.87
CA ALA A 37 -9.15 -10.31 12.91
C ALA A 37 -10.29 -10.79 13.83
N LYS A 38 -11.21 -9.90 14.21
CA LYS A 38 -12.38 -10.27 15.04
C LYS A 38 -13.36 -11.17 14.32
N ALA A 39 -13.56 -11.00 13.01
CA ALA A 39 -14.40 -11.87 12.21
C ALA A 39 -13.89 -13.33 12.23
N PHE A 40 -12.59 -13.53 12.34
CA PHE A 40 -11.96 -14.85 12.46
C PHE A 40 -11.64 -15.26 13.92
N GLY A 41 -12.16 -14.55 14.90
CA GLY A 41 -12.03 -14.90 16.33
C GLY A 41 -10.65 -14.64 16.93
N LEU A 42 -9.78 -13.89 16.25
CA LEU A 42 -8.43 -13.57 16.73
C LEU A 42 -8.44 -12.38 17.71
N LYS A 43 -7.39 -12.31 18.52
CA LYS A 43 -7.10 -11.13 19.34
C LYS A 43 -6.37 -10.08 18.54
N VAL A 44 -6.49 -8.81 18.96
CA VAL A 44 -5.88 -7.67 18.29
C VAL A 44 -5.12 -6.80 19.27
N ALA A 45 -3.87 -6.49 18.92
CA ALA A 45 -3.02 -5.52 19.61
C ALA A 45 -2.86 -4.27 18.73
N VAL A 46 -3.29 -3.11 19.24
CA VAL A 46 -3.08 -1.83 18.56
C VAL A 46 -2.04 -1.00 19.31
N ILE A 47 -1.07 -0.49 18.56
CA ILE A 47 -0.05 0.42 19.09
C ILE A 47 -0.46 1.85 18.76
N CYS A 48 -0.78 2.64 19.76
CA CYS A 48 -1.26 4.01 19.64
C CYS A 48 -0.21 5.02 20.05
N GLN A 49 -0.09 6.11 19.32
CA GLN A 49 0.69 7.26 19.77
C GLN A 49 -0.15 8.13 20.70
N ARG A 50 0.45 8.56 21.83
CA ARG A 50 -0.19 9.47 22.79
C ARG A 50 -0.77 10.71 22.10
N GLY A 51 -2.03 11.00 22.39
CA GLY A 51 -2.81 12.09 21.77
C GLY A 51 -3.51 11.70 20.46
N ARG A 52 -3.30 10.48 19.94
CA ARG A 52 -3.96 9.95 18.74
C ARG A 52 -4.74 8.65 19.00
N GLU A 53 -4.85 8.25 20.26
CA GLU A 53 -5.42 6.97 20.69
C GLU A 53 -6.95 6.96 20.77
N SER A 54 -7.61 8.12 20.72
CA SER A 54 -9.05 8.25 21.05
C SER A 54 -9.96 7.36 20.20
N LEU A 55 -9.66 7.19 18.91
CA LEU A 55 -10.42 6.30 18.03
C LEU A 55 -10.39 4.86 18.55
N TYR A 56 -9.20 4.35 18.85
CA TYR A 56 -8.95 2.94 19.18
C TYR A 56 -9.27 2.60 20.63
N MET A 57 -9.13 3.55 21.55
CA MET A 57 -9.34 3.34 22.98
C MET A 57 -10.74 3.71 23.47
N LYS A 58 -11.46 4.55 22.72
CA LYS A 58 -12.80 5.02 23.10
C LYS A 58 -13.89 4.54 22.15
N TYR A 59 -13.76 4.86 20.85
CA TYR A 59 -14.86 4.63 19.89
C TYR A 59 -14.84 3.21 19.33
N SER A 60 -13.69 2.68 18.97
CA SER A 60 -13.53 1.34 18.39
C SER A 60 -12.84 0.34 19.34
N ARG A 61 -12.92 0.60 20.66
CA ARG A 61 -12.26 -0.21 21.69
C ARG A 61 -12.60 -1.70 21.60
N HIS A 62 -13.80 -2.04 21.22
CA HIS A 62 -14.30 -3.41 21.10
C HIS A 62 -13.53 -4.25 20.07
N LEU A 63 -12.82 -3.61 19.13
CA LEU A 63 -11.99 -4.29 18.14
C LEU A 63 -10.61 -4.68 18.69
N PHE A 64 -10.15 -4.08 19.81
CA PHE A 64 -8.76 -4.18 20.26
C PHE A 64 -8.68 -4.76 21.68
N ASP A 65 -8.13 -5.97 21.82
CA ASP A 65 -7.95 -6.62 23.11
C ASP A 65 -6.79 -5.99 23.90
N TYR A 66 -5.75 -5.56 23.19
CA TYR A 66 -4.56 -4.97 23.77
C TYR A 66 -4.28 -3.61 23.17
N GLN A 67 -4.24 -2.58 24.00
CA GLN A 67 -3.89 -1.22 23.59
C GLN A 67 -2.54 -0.85 24.22
N ILE A 68 -1.53 -0.64 23.38
CA ILE A 68 -0.18 -0.25 23.78
C ILE A 68 0.01 1.21 23.41
N VAL A 69 0.16 2.10 24.40
CA VAL A 69 0.35 3.54 24.16
C VAL A 69 1.84 3.85 24.24
N VAL A 70 2.36 4.46 23.18
CA VAL A 70 3.74 4.94 23.06
C VAL A 70 3.76 6.46 22.91
N ASP A 71 4.86 7.12 23.24
CA ASP A 71 4.96 8.57 23.07
C ASP A 71 5.14 8.94 21.59
N LYS A 72 5.90 8.15 20.87
CA LYS A 72 6.06 8.26 19.39
C LYS A 72 5.90 6.89 18.75
N PHE A 73 5.34 6.82 17.55
CA PHE A 73 5.22 5.55 16.84
C PHE A 73 6.57 4.84 16.60
N SER A 74 7.68 5.59 16.51
CA SER A 74 9.01 5.00 16.40
C SER A 74 9.40 4.13 17.60
N ASP A 75 8.74 4.29 18.76
CA ASP A 75 9.03 3.55 19.99
C ASP A 75 8.50 2.12 19.94
N ILE A 76 7.74 1.75 18.89
CA ILE A 76 7.37 0.35 18.61
C ILE A 76 8.60 -0.56 18.49
N ALA A 77 9.75 -0.02 18.08
CA ALA A 77 11.02 -0.75 18.04
C ALA A 77 11.73 -0.85 19.40
N SER A 78 11.19 -0.26 20.45
CA SER A 78 11.77 -0.43 21.80
C SER A 78 11.68 -1.89 22.25
N LYS A 79 12.66 -2.32 23.05
CA LYS A 79 12.68 -3.68 23.57
C LYS A 79 11.40 -4.01 24.34
N GLU A 80 10.92 -3.09 25.17
CA GLU A 80 9.72 -3.26 25.99
C GLU A 80 8.48 -3.56 25.15
N VAL A 81 8.25 -2.76 24.10
CA VAL A 81 7.08 -2.95 23.22
C VAL A 81 7.19 -4.24 22.43
N GLN A 82 8.37 -4.55 21.89
CA GLN A 82 8.58 -5.78 21.14
C GLN A 82 8.44 -7.03 22.01
N ASP A 83 9.02 -7.05 23.22
CA ASP A 83 8.87 -8.17 24.16
C ASP A 83 7.38 -8.42 24.45
N LYS A 84 6.61 -7.36 24.71
CA LYS A 84 5.16 -7.48 24.93
C LYS A 84 4.42 -8.04 23.71
N LEU A 85 4.76 -7.62 22.51
CA LEU A 85 4.15 -8.15 21.28
C LEU A 85 4.51 -9.63 21.08
N LEU A 86 5.75 -10.02 21.35
CA LEU A 86 6.20 -11.42 21.29
C LEU A 86 5.48 -12.31 22.30
N GLU A 87 5.34 -11.85 23.56
CA GLU A 87 4.58 -12.55 24.62
C GLU A 87 3.10 -12.76 24.24
N LEU A 88 2.53 -11.86 23.45
CA LEU A 88 1.15 -11.95 22.93
C LEU A 88 1.02 -12.86 21.69
N ASN A 89 2.06 -13.54 21.25
CA ASN A 89 2.10 -14.29 19.99
C ASN A 89 1.65 -13.44 18.80
N THR A 90 2.23 -12.25 18.66
CA THR A 90 1.78 -11.26 17.69
C THR A 90 2.37 -11.50 16.30
N VAL A 91 1.50 -11.61 15.30
CA VAL A 91 1.83 -11.42 13.88
C VAL A 91 1.47 -9.98 13.54
N PHE A 92 2.47 -9.20 13.17
CA PHE A 92 2.31 -7.76 12.93
C PHE A 92 1.98 -7.49 11.46
N MET A 93 0.90 -6.73 11.20
CA MET A 93 0.46 -6.35 9.86
C MET A 93 0.96 -4.95 9.50
N PRO A 94 1.85 -4.82 8.49
CA PRO A 94 2.40 -3.52 8.12
C PRO A 94 1.40 -2.70 7.30
N ASN A 95 1.15 -1.48 7.75
CA ASN A 95 0.45 -0.45 6.97
C ASN A 95 1.41 0.67 6.58
N ARG A 96 0.94 1.66 5.82
CA ARG A 96 1.77 2.79 5.38
C ARG A 96 2.42 3.54 6.56
N SER A 97 1.66 3.75 7.62
CA SER A 97 2.14 4.48 8.81
C SER A 97 3.27 3.76 9.51
N PHE A 98 3.26 2.42 9.56
CA PHE A 98 4.36 1.64 10.11
C PHE A 98 5.67 1.94 9.38
N SER A 99 5.67 1.89 8.05
CA SER A 99 6.87 2.18 7.24
C SER A 99 7.35 3.63 7.42
N VAL A 100 6.43 4.60 7.44
CA VAL A 100 6.77 6.03 7.56
C VAL A 100 7.34 6.39 8.93
N TYR A 101 6.71 5.91 10.02
CA TYR A 101 7.09 6.32 11.37
C TYR A 101 8.27 5.53 11.93
N LEU A 102 8.39 4.26 11.58
CA LEU A 102 9.52 3.44 12.03
C LEU A 102 10.75 3.62 11.14
N GLY A 103 10.54 3.74 9.83
CA GLY A 103 11.60 3.77 8.81
C GLY A 103 12.12 2.38 8.46
N TYR A 104 12.53 2.24 7.20
CA TYR A 104 12.91 0.93 6.63
C TYR A 104 14.13 0.30 7.32
N ASP A 105 15.12 1.11 7.73
CA ASP A 105 16.31 0.60 8.42
C ASP A 105 15.96 -0.11 9.73
N LYS A 106 15.05 0.46 10.52
CA LYS A 106 14.60 -0.17 11.77
C LYS A 106 13.70 -1.38 11.51
N ILE A 107 12.86 -1.33 10.47
CA ILE A 107 12.04 -2.48 10.08
C ILE A 107 12.91 -3.67 9.73
N GLU A 108 13.98 -3.44 8.98
CA GLU A 108 14.87 -4.50 8.49
C GLU A 108 15.88 -4.99 9.54
N ASN A 109 16.31 -4.10 10.48
CA ASN A 109 17.40 -4.40 11.39
C ASN A 109 17.00 -4.52 12.87
N ASP A 110 15.93 -3.87 13.32
CA ASP A 110 15.62 -3.73 14.75
C ASP A 110 14.25 -4.33 15.15
N PHE A 111 13.31 -4.46 14.20
CA PHE A 111 11.96 -4.93 14.52
C PHE A 111 11.87 -6.45 14.43
N LYS A 112 11.94 -7.14 15.60
CA LYS A 112 12.01 -8.60 15.74
C LYS A 112 10.67 -9.32 15.81
N VAL A 113 9.57 -8.59 15.90
CA VAL A 113 8.24 -9.19 15.89
C VAL A 113 7.96 -9.76 14.49
N PRO A 114 7.44 -11.00 14.38
CA PRO A 114 7.02 -11.60 13.10
C PRO A 114 6.07 -10.67 12.35
N LEU A 115 6.49 -10.26 11.14
CA LEU A 115 5.76 -9.33 10.30
C LEU A 115 5.12 -10.13 9.17
N TYR A 116 3.79 -10.04 9.04
CA TYR A 116 3.08 -10.65 7.93
C TYR A 116 3.51 -10.05 6.58
N GLY A 117 3.83 -10.91 5.63
CA GLY A 117 4.32 -10.49 4.34
C GLY A 117 5.86 -10.44 4.26
N ASN A 118 6.37 -9.64 3.35
CA ASN A 118 7.81 -9.54 3.09
C ASN A 118 8.35 -8.16 3.48
N ARG A 119 9.10 -8.08 4.59
CA ARG A 119 9.66 -6.81 5.09
C ARG A 119 10.65 -6.16 4.14
N LEU A 120 11.36 -6.94 3.33
CA LEU A 120 12.39 -6.42 2.43
C LEU A 120 11.81 -5.66 1.24
N ILE A 121 10.59 -6.00 0.81
CA ILE A 121 9.93 -5.32 -0.30
C ILE A 121 9.35 -3.95 0.12
N LEU A 122 9.12 -3.72 1.41
CA LEU A 122 8.55 -2.46 1.90
C LEU A 122 9.39 -1.25 1.50
N ARG A 123 10.73 -1.39 1.48
CA ARG A 123 11.67 -0.32 1.07
C ARG A 123 11.51 0.09 -0.40
N SER A 124 10.87 -0.71 -1.23
CA SER A 124 10.65 -0.34 -2.64
C SER A 124 9.77 0.90 -2.82
N GLU A 125 8.99 1.28 -1.80
CA GLU A 125 8.28 2.57 -1.79
C GLU A 125 9.21 3.79 -1.68
N GLU A 126 10.46 3.59 -1.26
CA GLU A 126 11.47 4.66 -1.18
C GLU A 126 12.11 4.88 -2.55
N ARG A 127 11.77 6.01 -3.18
CA ARG A 127 12.17 6.32 -4.58
C ARG A 127 13.67 6.43 -4.81
N THR A 128 14.44 6.67 -3.73
CA THR A 128 15.92 6.77 -3.75
C THR A 128 16.59 5.42 -3.53
N SER A 129 15.85 4.39 -3.19
CA SER A 129 16.36 3.03 -3.03
C SER A 129 16.81 2.46 -4.38
N ALA A 130 17.87 1.63 -4.37
CA ALA A 130 18.35 0.95 -5.58
C ALA A 130 17.28 0.00 -6.18
N LYS A 131 16.48 -0.64 -5.33
CA LYS A 131 15.33 -1.46 -5.72
C LYS A 131 14.03 -0.70 -5.42
N ASN A 132 13.85 0.46 -6.04
CA ASN A 132 12.64 1.26 -5.88
C ASN A 132 11.52 0.76 -6.82
N GLN A 133 10.32 1.27 -6.60
CA GLN A 133 9.13 0.87 -7.37
C GLN A 133 9.31 0.99 -8.89
N TYR A 134 10.06 1.97 -9.39
CA TYR A 134 10.25 2.17 -10.83
C TYR A 134 11.15 1.10 -11.42
N THR A 135 12.28 0.80 -10.76
CA THR A 135 13.20 -0.26 -11.21
C THR A 135 12.52 -1.64 -11.16
N LEU A 136 11.62 -1.86 -10.19
CA LEU A 136 10.86 -3.10 -10.10
C LEU A 136 9.80 -3.21 -11.20
N LEU A 137 9.06 -2.15 -11.48
CA LEU A 137 8.06 -2.13 -12.55
C LEU A 137 8.71 -2.29 -13.93
N GLU A 138 9.85 -1.63 -14.16
CA GLU A 138 10.64 -1.77 -15.38
C GLU A 138 11.14 -3.21 -15.57
N LYS A 139 11.74 -3.80 -14.52
CA LYS A 139 12.21 -5.18 -14.54
C LYS A 139 11.08 -6.18 -14.79
N ALA A 140 9.90 -5.92 -14.26
CA ALA A 140 8.69 -6.72 -14.51
C ALA A 140 8.11 -6.50 -15.91
N GLY A 141 8.66 -5.58 -16.72
CA GLY A 141 8.12 -5.25 -18.04
C GLY A 141 6.72 -4.63 -17.99
N ILE A 142 6.37 -3.99 -16.87
CA ILE A 142 5.09 -3.31 -16.68
C ILE A 142 5.16 -1.92 -17.31
N LYS A 143 4.14 -1.57 -18.08
CA LYS A 143 4.11 -0.26 -18.76
C LYS A 143 4.00 0.86 -17.74
N MET A 144 4.92 1.83 -17.84
CA MET A 144 4.98 3.03 -17.01
C MET A 144 4.79 4.29 -17.87
N PRO A 145 4.43 5.43 -17.25
CA PRO A 145 4.55 6.73 -17.92
C PRO A 145 5.96 6.95 -18.45
N ARG A 146 6.09 7.59 -19.62
CA ARG A 146 7.39 7.96 -20.16
C ARG A 146 8.12 8.89 -19.18
N LEU A 147 9.41 8.65 -19.00
CA LEU A 147 10.26 9.49 -18.20
C LEU A 147 10.97 10.49 -19.09
N PHE A 148 11.19 11.70 -18.58
CA PHE A 148 11.99 12.73 -19.18
C PHE A 148 13.22 12.93 -18.31
N ASP A 149 14.41 12.71 -18.88
CA ASP A 149 15.68 12.84 -18.14
C ASP A 149 15.95 14.29 -17.76
N THR A 150 15.54 15.22 -18.60
CA THR A 150 15.68 16.66 -18.38
C THR A 150 14.41 17.42 -18.78
N PRO A 151 14.21 18.63 -18.27
CA PRO A 151 13.08 19.47 -18.67
C PRO A 151 12.99 19.74 -20.18
N GLU A 152 14.12 19.80 -20.87
CA GLU A 152 14.22 20.04 -22.32
C GLU A 152 13.55 18.92 -23.14
N GLY A 153 13.43 17.73 -22.56
CA GLY A 153 12.75 16.60 -23.18
C GLY A 153 11.22 16.66 -23.12
N ILE A 154 10.63 17.62 -22.41
CA ILE A 154 9.17 17.73 -22.24
C ILE A 154 8.54 18.14 -23.59
N ASP A 155 7.88 17.18 -24.23
CA ASP A 155 7.17 17.34 -25.50
C ASP A 155 5.63 17.18 -25.37
N ARG A 156 5.15 16.94 -24.16
CA ARG A 156 3.73 16.72 -23.83
C ARG A 156 3.47 17.05 -22.35
N MET A 157 2.20 16.98 -21.91
CA MET A 157 1.85 17.18 -20.51
C MET A 157 2.66 16.24 -19.63
N ALA A 158 3.42 16.81 -18.73
CA ALA A 158 4.24 16.12 -17.74
C ALA A 158 3.81 16.47 -16.32
N ILE A 159 4.06 15.56 -15.38
CA ILE A 159 4.00 15.79 -13.93
C ILE A 159 5.41 15.74 -13.37
N VAL A 160 5.77 16.79 -12.65
CA VAL A 160 7.08 16.90 -11.97
C VAL A 160 6.87 16.58 -10.50
N LYS A 161 7.44 15.47 -10.04
CA LYS A 161 7.31 14.97 -8.67
C LYS A 161 8.54 15.37 -7.87
N VAL A 162 8.42 16.41 -7.04
CA VAL A 162 9.51 16.92 -6.21
C VAL A 162 9.58 16.15 -4.90
N GLN A 163 10.77 15.82 -4.45
CA GLN A 163 10.97 15.22 -3.12
C GLN A 163 11.02 16.34 -2.08
N GLN A 164 10.06 16.35 -1.15
CA GLN A 164 10.10 17.24 0.00
C GLN A 164 10.53 16.49 1.25
N ARG A 165 11.66 16.87 1.84
CA ARG A 165 12.12 16.37 3.15
C ARG A 165 11.55 17.10 4.36
N ALA A 166 11.00 18.32 4.21
CA ALA A 166 10.84 19.26 5.33
C ALA A 166 9.42 19.70 5.66
N ARG A 167 8.36 19.24 4.96
CA ARG A 167 6.99 19.66 5.26
C ARG A 167 6.02 18.49 5.40
N PRO A 168 5.00 18.61 6.29
CA PRO A 168 3.99 17.57 6.51
C PRO A 168 3.04 17.33 5.32
N LEU A 169 3.14 18.10 4.24
CA LEU A 169 2.38 17.92 3.02
C LEU A 169 3.03 16.81 2.18
N GLU A 170 2.30 15.74 1.97
CA GLU A 170 2.70 14.66 1.09
C GLU A 170 2.88 15.19 -0.34
N ARG A 171 4.15 15.18 -0.83
CA ARG A 171 4.56 15.34 -2.22
C ARG A 171 4.17 16.66 -2.91
N ALA A 172 5.12 17.57 -3.01
CA ALA A 172 4.98 18.66 -3.96
C ALA A 172 5.09 18.11 -5.38
N PHE A 173 4.15 18.48 -6.24
CA PHE A 173 4.23 18.23 -7.67
C PHE A 173 3.59 19.38 -8.43
N PHE A 174 4.02 19.57 -9.66
CA PHE A 174 3.42 20.52 -10.59
C PHE A 174 3.37 19.92 -12.00
N TYR A 175 2.64 20.59 -12.88
CA TYR A 175 2.46 20.17 -14.26
C TYR A 175 3.13 21.15 -15.21
N ALA A 176 3.70 20.63 -16.30
CA ALA A 176 4.25 21.44 -17.38
C ALA A 176 4.07 20.69 -18.70
N LYS A 177 3.82 21.41 -19.80
CA LYS A 177 3.66 20.84 -21.15
C LYS A 177 4.80 21.21 -22.10
N SER A 178 5.73 22.07 -21.63
CA SER A 178 6.94 22.45 -22.33
C SER A 178 8.06 22.78 -21.37
N PRO A 179 9.33 22.87 -21.83
CA PRO A 179 10.45 23.34 -21.02
C PRO A 179 10.21 24.72 -20.42
N GLU A 180 9.66 25.66 -21.20
CA GLU A 180 9.40 27.04 -20.76
C GLU A 180 8.43 27.06 -19.57
N GLU A 181 7.32 26.32 -19.64
CA GLU A 181 6.38 26.19 -18.52
C GLU A 181 7.03 25.55 -17.30
N TYR A 182 7.90 24.56 -17.49
CA TYR A 182 8.64 23.95 -16.39
C TYR A 182 9.46 24.98 -15.64
N TYR A 183 10.24 25.78 -16.33
CA TYR A 183 11.11 26.78 -15.71
C TYR A 183 10.32 27.94 -15.10
N GLU A 184 9.24 28.38 -15.73
CA GLU A 184 8.36 29.41 -15.18
C GLU A 184 7.75 28.96 -13.86
N ILE A 185 7.13 27.77 -13.83
CA ILE A 185 6.44 27.25 -12.65
C ILE A 185 7.42 26.89 -11.55
N SER A 186 8.51 26.18 -11.85
CA SER A 186 9.50 25.78 -10.85
C SER A 186 10.14 27.01 -10.18
N SER A 187 10.54 28.02 -10.96
CA SER A 187 11.12 29.27 -10.42
C SER A 187 10.15 30.00 -9.50
N ARG A 188 8.86 29.99 -9.82
CA ARG A 188 7.81 30.58 -8.95
C ARG A 188 7.70 29.78 -7.66
N LEU A 189 7.62 28.44 -7.72
CA LEU A 189 7.46 27.59 -6.55
C LEU A 189 8.67 27.64 -5.61
N VAL A 190 9.87 27.78 -6.14
CA VAL A 190 11.10 28.01 -5.35
C VAL A 190 11.06 29.37 -4.67
N ARG A 191 10.74 30.42 -5.41
CA ARG A 191 10.60 31.79 -4.85
C ARG A 191 9.57 31.87 -3.73
N ASP A 192 8.46 31.16 -3.89
CA ASP A 192 7.36 31.11 -2.92
C ASP A 192 7.68 30.18 -1.74
N GLY A 193 8.85 29.51 -1.74
CA GLY A 193 9.30 28.59 -0.70
C GLY A 193 8.45 27.31 -0.58
N ILE A 194 7.76 26.93 -1.65
CA ILE A 194 6.93 25.72 -1.72
C ILE A 194 7.82 24.50 -1.98
N ILE A 195 8.84 24.65 -2.83
CA ILE A 195 9.87 23.67 -3.11
C ILE A 195 11.24 24.32 -2.95
N ASP A 196 12.29 23.51 -2.78
CA ASP A 196 13.68 24.00 -2.78
C ASP A 196 14.44 23.49 -4.01
N ASP A 197 15.59 24.13 -4.29
CA ASP A 197 16.43 23.79 -5.44
C ASP A 197 17.00 22.38 -5.33
N GLU A 198 17.30 21.89 -4.12
CA GLU A 198 17.80 20.55 -3.91
C GLU A 198 16.73 19.50 -4.28
N GLY A 199 15.50 19.71 -3.80
CA GLY A 199 14.37 18.85 -4.12
C GLY A 199 14.02 18.89 -5.61
N LEU A 200 14.09 20.08 -6.21
CA LEU A 200 13.86 20.25 -7.66
C LEU A 200 14.91 19.51 -8.48
N GLY A 201 16.19 19.60 -8.10
CA GLY A 201 17.28 18.89 -8.77
C GLY A 201 17.20 17.35 -8.69
N LYS A 202 16.41 16.85 -7.74
CA LYS A 202 16.11 15.42 -7.57
C LYS A 202 14.69 15.04 -8.04
N ALA A 203 13.98 16.00 -8.63
CA ALA A 203 12.62 15.79 -9.08
C ALA A 203 12.58 14.77 -10.23
N ARG A 204 11.51 13.99 -10.26
CA ARG A 204 11.22 13.07 -11.35
C ARG A 204 10.21 13.69 -12.28
N ILE A 205 10.54 13.75 -13.55
CA ILE A 205 9.66 14.29 -14.60
C ILE A 205 9.07 13.10 -15.34
N GLU A 206 7.74 12.98 -15.30
CA GLU A 206 7.01 11.87 -15.93
C GLU A 206 5.91 12.40 -16.85
N GLU A 207 5.61 11.66 -17.90
CA GLU A 207 4.42 11.89 -18.70
C GLU A 207 3.18 11.89 -17.79
N PHE A 208 2.30 12.88 -17.94
CA PHE A 208 1.00 12.86 -17.31
C PHE A 208 0.04 12.02 -18.17
N VAL A 209 -0.16 10.78 -17.78
CA VAL A 209 -1.05 9.85 -18.48
C VAL A 209 -2.50 10.31 -18.37
N LEU A 210 -3.07 10.76 -19.48
CA LEU A 210 -4.47 11.17 -19.58
C LEU A 210 -5.37 9.93 -19.69
N GLY A 211 -5.69 9.32 -18.56
CA GLY A 211 -6.50 8.13 -18.47
C GLY A 211 -7.36 8.07 -17.22
N GLN A 212 -8.22 7.07 -17.14
CA GLN A 212 -8.97 6.78 -15.92
C GLN A 212 -8.03 6.19 -14.87
N ARG A 213 -7.80 6.91 -13.77
CA ARG A 213 -6.97 6.47 -12.65
C ARG A 213 -7.72 5.52 -11.73
N PHE A 214 -7.01 4.58 -11.16
CA PHE A 214 -7.49 3.65 -10.14
C PHE A 214 -6.32 2.95 -9.45
N ASN A 215 -6.62 2.33 -8.32
CA ASN A 215 -5.77 1.36 -7.67
C ASN A 215 -6.34 -0.04 -7.97
N ALA A 216 -5.49 -0.96 -8.40
CA ALA A 216 -5.82 -2.36 -8.52
C ALA A 216 -5.21 -3.10 -7.33
N ASN A 217 -6.07 -3.68 -6.49
CA ASN A 217 -5.68 -4.33 -5.25
C ASN A 217 -5.59 -5.83 -5.44
N PHE A 218 -4.60 -6.45 -4.82
CA PHE A 218 -4.33 -7.88 -4.89
C PHE A 218 -3.91 -8.43 -3.54
N GLN A 219 -4.08 -9.74 -3.37
CA GLN A 219 -3.51 -10.54 -2.29
C GLN A 219 -2.51 -11.52 -2.88
N GLY A 220 -1.25 -11.47 -2.47
CA GLY A 220 -0.29 -12.53 -2.68
C GLY A 220 -0.39 -13.55 -1.54
N TRP A 221 -0.64 -14.81 -1.87
CA TRP A 221 -0.79 -15.87 -0.89
C TRP A 221 0.55 -16.55 -0.61
N ALA A 222 0.78 -16.96 0.62
CA ALA A 222 1.99 -17.69 1.00
C ALA A 222 1.86 -19.21 0.78
N LEU A 223 0.67 -19.75 1.03
CA LEU A 223 0.42 -21.19 1.01
C LEU A 223 -0.13 -21.64 -0.33
N ALA A 224 0.76 -21.96 -1.28
CA ALA A 224 0.40 -22.34 -2.65
C ALA A 224 -0.40 -23.68 -2.76
N ASP A 225 -0.43 -24.47 -1.70
CA ASP A 225 -1.22 -25.69 -1.59
C ASP A 225 -2.65 -25.45 -1.07
N ALA A 226 -2.88 -24.32 -0.43
CA ALA A 226 -4.20 -23.93 0.08
C ALA A 226 -4.87 -22.84 -0.78
N PHE A 227 -4.07 -21.98 -1.42
CA PHE A 227 -4.52 -20.83 -2.19
C PHE A 227 -3.80 -20.75 -3.53
N ASP A 228 -4.28 -19.88 -4.43
CA ASP A 228 -3.54 -19.55 -5.66
C ASP A 228 -2.29 -18.71 -5.34
N THR A 229 -1.47 -18.43 -6.36
CA THR A 229 -0.30 -17.54 -6.17
C THR A 229 -0.73 -16.14 -5.75
N PHE A 230 -1.79 -15.62 -6.36
CA PHE A 230 -2.40 -14.33 -5.99
C PHE A 230 -3.87 -14.26 -6.41
N ASP A 231 -4.60 -13.35 -5.78
CA ASP A 231 -5.96 -13.01 -6.15
C ASP A 231 -6.17 -11.52 -6.29
N PHE A 232 -7.06 -11.15 -7.19
CA PHE A 232 -7.51 -9.78 -7.36
C PHE A 232 -8.56 -9.44 -6.28
N ALA A 233 -8.33 -8.35 -5.54
CA ALA A 233 -9.12 -7.92 -4.41
C ALA A 233 -10.09 -6.76 -4.73
N GLY A 234 -10.02 -6.17 -5.92
CA GLY A 234 -10.92 -5.10 -6.33
C GLY A 234 -10.22 -3.82 -6.77
N PHE A 235 -11.00 -2.89 -7.25
CA PHE A 235 -10.55 -1.56 -7.66
C PHE A 235 -11.07 -0.50 -6.71
N ASP A 236 -10.27 0.54 -6.49
CA ASP A 236 -10.66 1.75 -5.80
C ASP A 236 -10.01 3.00 -6.41
N ASP A 237 -10.52 4.16 -6.05
CA ASP A 237 -9.89 5.44 -6.31
C ASP A 237 -9.91 6.31 -5.05
N ARG A 238 -9.02 7.29 -4.99
CA ARG A 238 -8.84 8.15 -3.82
C ARG A 238 -9.78 9.33 -3.81
N LYS A 239 -10.31 9.65 -2.62
CA LYS A 239 -10.87 10.96 -2.34
C LYS A 239 -9.82 11.83 -1.68
N GLN A 240 -9.61 13.00 -2.26
CA GLN A 240 -8.58 13.95 -1.82
C GLN A 240 -9.22 15.28 -1.44
N THR A 241 -8.73 15.88 -0.34
CA THR A 241 -9.20 17.19 0.09
C THR A 241 -8.95 18.22 -1.01
N ASN A 242 -9.67 19.25 -0.97
CA ASN A 242 -9.86 20.36 -1.88
C ASN A 242 -9.82 20.02 -3.38
N LEU A 243 -8.97 19.10 -3.86
CA LEU A 243 -8.97 18.69 -5.27
C LEU A 243 -10.36 18.24 -5.73
N ASN A 244 -10.99 17.32 -4.99
CA ASN A 244 -12.36 16.89 -5.32
C ASN A 244 -13.37 18.01 -5.19
N GLY A 245 -13.19 18.91 -4.22
CA GLY A 245 -14.02 20.12 -4.07
C GLY A 245 -13.86 21.09 -5.24
N VAL A 246 -12.63 21.36 -5.65
CA VAL A 246 -12.34 22.23 -6.81
C VAL A 246 -12.92 21.63 -8.09
N LEU A 247 -12.74 20.32 -8.32
CA LEU A 247 -13.28 19.65 -9.51
C LEU A 247 -14.82 19.62 -9.58
N ALA A 248 -15.50 19.81 -8.44
CA ALA A 248 -16.96 19.93 -8.42
C ALA A 248 -17.49 21.29 -8.87
N LEU A 249 -16.62 22.30 -9.01
CA LEU A 249 -16.98 23.63 -9.44
C LEU A 249 -17.02 23.74 -10.98
N PRO A 250 -17.82 24.67 -11.55
CA PRO A 250 -17.72 25.02 -12.96
C PRO A 250 -16.32 25.56 -13.31
N ALA A 251 -15.86 25.34 -14.53
CA ALA A 251 -14.49 25.67 -14.96
C ALA A 251 -14.11 27.15 -14.72
N LYS A 252 -15.07 28.08 -14.88
CA LYS A 252 -14.85 29.52 -14.63
C LYS A 252 -14.47 29.78 -13.18
N GLU A 253 -15.16 29.16 -12.25
CA GLU A 253 -14.93 29.26 -10.81
C GLU A 253 -13.63 28.57 -10.41
N GLN A 254 -13.30 27.42 -11.01
CA GLN A 254 -12.01 26.75 -10.79
C GLN A 254 -10.82 27.66 -11.13
N ILE A 255 -10.88 28.36 -12.29
CA ILE A 255 -9.83 29.27 -12.72
C ILE A 255 -9.76 30.51 -11.82
N SER A 256 -10.91 31.07 -11.40
CA SER A 256 -10.97 32.29 -10.59
C SER A 256 -10.53 32.11 -9.15
N LEU A 257 -10.66 30.89 -8.61
CA LEU A 257 -10.38 30.60 -7.19
C LEU A 257 -8.91 30.76 -6.81
N ASN A 258 -7.98 30.57 -7.76
CA ASN A 258 -6.53 30.60 -7.54
C ASN A 258 -6.07 29.87 -6.25
N VAL A 259 -6.68 28.69 -6.00
CA VAL A 259 -6.39 27.86 -4.83
C VAL A 259 -5.36 26.82 -5.19
N ALA A 260 -4.31 26.72 -4.41
CA ALA A 260 -3.39 25.58 -4.50
C ALA A 260 -4.14 24.29 -4.14
N THR A 261 -4.16 23.34 -5.08
CA THR A 261 -4.77 22.04 -4.84
C THR A 261 -3.91 21.23 -3.89
N THR A 262 -4.52 20.66 -2.84
CA THR A 262 -3.90 19.66 -1.99
C THR A 262 -4.41 18.27 -2.35
N ASN A 263 -3.53 17.29 -2.26
CA ASN A 263 -3.85 15.90 -2.58
C ASN A 263 -3.82 15.03 -1.32
N GLU A 264 -4.22 15.63 -0.19
CA GLU A 264 -4.34 14.90 1.07
C GLU A 264 -5.50 13.92 0.99
N GLU A 265 -5.19 12.66 1.25
CA GLU A 265 -6.16 11.58 1.19
C GLU A 265 -7.13 11.67 2.37
N VAL A 266 -8.42 11.64 2.09
CA VAL A 266 -9.50 11.60 3.09
C VAL A 266 -10.28 10.29 3.04
N GLY A 267 -10.02 9.43 2.08
CA GLY A 267 -10.67 8.13 1.94
C GLY A 267 -10.64 7.59 0.52
N HIS A 268 -11.30 6.46 0.34
CA HIS A 268 -11.39 5.76 -0.94
C HIS A 268 -12.85 5.45 -1.27
N TYR A 269 -13.11 5.20 -2.54
CA TYR A 269 -14.38 4.64 -3.01
C TYR A 269 -14.11 3.49 -3.99
N GLY A 270 -14.89 2.40 -3.86
CA GLY A 270 -14.79 1.26 -4.75
C GLY A 270 -15.31 1.60 -6.15
N LEU A 271 -14.71 1.01 -7.15
CA LEU A 271 -15.17 1.13 -8.54
C LEU A 271 -15.13 -0.22 -9.27
N THR A 272 -15.83 -0.28 -10.38
CA THR A 272 -15.87 -1.46 -11.24
C THR A 272 -15.19 -1.16 -12.57
N MET A 273 -14.75 -2.22 -13.25
CA MET A 273 -14.15 -2.16 -14.57
C MET A 273 -14.82 -3.16 -15.50
N ARG A 274 -14.92 -2.82 -16.78
CA ARG A 274 -15.38 -3.77 -17.79
C ARG A 274 -14.49 -5.02 -17.79
N GLU A 275 -15.10 -6.20 -17.82
CA GLU A 275 -14.37 -7.46 -17.75
C GLU A 275 -13.31 -7.61 -18.84
N SER A 276 -13.60 -7.12 -20.06
CA SER A 276 -12.65 -7.14 -21.18
C SER A 276 -11.34 -6.37 -20.95
N LEU A 277 -11.29 -5.49 -19.96
CA LEU A 277 -10.09 -4.71 -19.61
C LEU A 277 -9.33 -5.31 -18.40
N LYS A 278 -9.98 -6.15 -17.61
CA LYS A 278 -9.35 -6.79 -16.43
C LYS A 278 -8.07 -7.58 -16.79
N PRO A 279 -7.98 -8.31 -17.91
CA PRO A 279 -6.76 -9.04 -18.28
C PRO A 279 -5.50 -8.16 -18.31
N LEU A 280 -5.58 -6.89 -18.70
CA LEU A 280 -4.46 -5.95 -18.70
C LEU A 280 -3.90 -5.72 -17.30
N VAL A 281 -4.78 -5.75 -16.31
CA VAL A 281 -4.44 -5.52 -14.90
C VAL A 281 -3.90 -6.79 -14.25
N TYR A 282 -4.52 -7.95 -14.56
CA TYR A 282 -4.03 -9.27 -14.09
C TYR A 282 -2.64 -9.58 -14.64
N ASP A 283 -2.40 -9.34 -15.93
CA ASP A 283 -1.09 -9.55 -16.56
C ASP A 283 0.02 -8.69 -15.89
N ALA A 284 -0.28 -7.45 -15.53
CA ALA A 284 0.66 -6.62 -14.78
C ALA A 284 0.96 -7.18 -13.38
N ALA A 285 -0.07 -7.68 -12.68
CA ALA A 285 0.11 -8.29 -11.37
C ALA A 285 0.90 -9.59 -11.44
N GLU A 286 0.64 -10.44 -12.43
CA GLU A 286 1.34 -11.69 -12.65
C GLU A 286 2.85 -11.47 -12.89
N ARG A 287 3.18 -10.50 -13.76
CA ARG A 287 4.58 -10.09 -14.00
C ARG A 287 5.24 -9.53 -12.75
N PHE A 288 4.52 -8.71 -11.98
CA PHE A 288 5.02 -8.16 -10.72
C PHE A 288 5.31 -9.29 -9.71
N MET A 289 4.39 -10.23 -9.53
CA MET A 289 4.56 -11.37 -8.63
C MET A 289 5.76 -12.24 -9.02
N ALA A 290 5.92 -12.53 -10.32
CA ALA A 290 7.05 -13.30 -10.83
C ALA A 290 8.38 -12.58 -10.53
N MET A 291 8.48 -11.29 -10.83
CA MET A 291 9.68 -10.48 -10.53
C MET A 291 9.99 -10.46 -9.04
N CYS A 292 8.97 -10.30 -8.17
CA CYS A 292 9.18 -10.30 -6.73
C CYS A 292 9.71 -11.64 -6.20
N LYS A 293 9.31 -12.76 -6.77
CA LYS A 293 9.80 -14.09 -6.40
C LYS A 293 11.30 -14.23 -6.67
N ASP A 294 11.80 -13.59 -7.73
CA ASP A 294 13.21 -13.62 -8.08
C ASP A 294 14.06 -12.68 -7.21
N ASP A 295 13.55 -11.48 -6.91
CA ASP A 295 14.32 -10.41 -6.28
C ASP A 295 14.18 -10.31 -4.76
N PHE A 296 13.09 -10.81 -4.21
CA PHE A 296 12.72 -10.66 -2.79
C PHE A 296 12.18 -11.97 -2.24
N GLN A 297 13.04 -12.92 -1.90
CA GLN A 297 12.57 -14.13 -1.25
C GLN A 297 11.84 -13.84 0.07
N PRO A 298 10.66 -14.42 0.32
CA PRO A 298 9.94 -15.46 -0.44
C PRO A 298 9.02 -14.93 -1.55
N GLY A 299 9.08 -13.68 -1.94
CA GLY A 299 8.24 -13.03 -2.95
C GLY A 299 7.33 -11.96 -2.36
N MET A 300 6.35 -11.50 -3.13
CA MET A 300 5.30 -10.60 -2.64
C MET A 300 4.23 -11.41 -1.91
N LEU A 301 4.14 -11.23 -0.60
CA LEU A 301 3.13 -11.84 0.26
C LEU A 301 2.26 -10.75 0.87
N GLY A 302 0.98 -11.05 1.01
CA GLY A 302 0.01 -10.12 1.59
C GLY A 302 -0.62 -9.18 0.56
N LEU A 303 -1.36 -8.21 1.08
CA LEU A 303 -2.01 -7.20 0.24
C LEU A 303 -1.02 -6.27 -0.43
N PHE A 304 -1.25 -5.99 -1.70
CA PHE A 304 -0.52 -4.98 -2.46
C PHE A 304 -1.43 -4.28 -3.48
N ALA A 305 -1.01 -3.14 -3.97
CA ALA A 305 -1.74 -2.43 -5.02
C ALA A 305 -0.80 -1.91 -6.10
N LEU A 306 -1.23 -2.10 -7.36
CA LEU A 306 -0.68 -1.41 -8.52
C LEU A 306 -1.56 -0.19 -8.79
N GLN A 307 -0.99 0.99 -8.68
CA GLN A 307 -1.71 2.26 -8.86
C GLN A 307 -1.38 2.83 -10.22
N GLY A 308 -2.40 3.04 -11.02
CA GLY A 308 -2.18 3.41 -12.40
C GLY A 308 -3.38 4.04 -13.10
N ALA A 309 -3.32 4.04 -14.41
CA ALA A 309 -4.41 4.49 -15.27
C ALA A 309 -4.54 3.62 -16.50
N LEU A 310 -5.78 3.42 -16.95
CA LEU A 310 -6.06 2.94 -18.29
C LEU A 310 -6.11 4.14 -19.25
N ALA A 311 -5.24 4.14 -20.24
CA ALA A 311 -5.14 5.18 -21.23
C ALA A 311 -4.87 4.59 -22.61
N SER A 312 -5.03 5.41 -23.64
CA SER A 312 -4.66 5.06 -25.01
C SER A 312 -3.18 4.65 -25.09
N ASN A 313 -2.92 3.61 -25.83
CA ASN A 313 -1.56 3.12 -26.10
C ASN A 313 -1.13 3.51 -27.51
N PRO A 314 -0.38 4.60 -27.69
CA PRO A 314 0.06 5.01 -29.01
C PRO A 314 1.05 4.04 -29.66
N ASP A 315 1.71 3.20 -28.84
CA ASP A 315 2.77 2.31 -29.32
C ASP A 315 2.25 1.02 -29.95
N ASP A 316 0.96 0.69 -29.80
CA ASP A 316 0.39 -0.54 -30.37
C ASP A 316 -0.09 -0.39 -31.83
N GLY A 317 -0.07 0.83 -32.36
CA GLY A 317 -0.53 1.16 -33.71
C GLY A 317 -2.00 0.87 -34.00
N LYS A 318 -2.78 0.39 -33.02
CA LYS A 318 -4.18 -0.02 -33.13
C LYS A 318 -5.12 0.84 -32.30
N GLY A 319 -4.59 1.78 -31.51
CA GLY A 319 -5.38 2.64 -30.64
C GLY A 319 -6.01 1.91 -29.46
N GLY A 320 -5.44 0.79 -29.03
CA GLY A 320 -5.85 0.04 -27.86
C GLY A 320 -5.60 0.79 -26.55
N LEU A 321 -6.10 0.22 -25.44
CA LEU A 321 -5.82 0.71 -24.10
C LEU A 321 -4.66 -0.08 -23.47
N ALA A 322 -3.85 0.60 -22.67
CA ALA A 322 -2.85 -0.03 -21.80
C ALA A 322 -3.06 0.39 -20.35
N PHE A 323 -2.61 -0.47 -19.44
CA PHE A 323 -2.53 -0.14 -18.03
C PHE A 323 -1.14 0.42 -17.72
N TYR A 324 -1.09 1.72 -17.46
CA TYR A 324 0.11 2.43 -17.06
C TYR A 324 0.19 2.46 -15.54
N VAL A 325 1.23 1.85 -14.97
CA VAL A 325 1.44 1.83 -13.52
C VAL A 325 2.46 2.91 -13.15
N PHE A 326 2.13 3.76 -12.19
CA PHE A 326 2.96 4.89 -11.76
C PHE A 326 3.24 4.92 -10.26
N ASP A 327 2.64 4.03 -9.49
CA ASP A 327 2.92 3.87 -8.06
C ASP A 327 2.62 2.44 -7.62
N LEU A 328 3.31 1.99 -6.56
CA LEU A 328 3.21 0.65 -5.99
C LEU A 328 3.01 0.76 -4.48
N SER A 329 2.13 -0.04 -3.93
CA SER A 329 1.99 -0.24 -2.48
C SER A 329 2.21 -1.72 -2.15
N PRO A 330 3.40 -2.15 -1.67
CA PRO A 330 3.71 -3.55 -1.35
C PRO A 330 3.36 -3.92 0.10
N ARG A 331 2.27 -3.39 0.61
CA ARG A 331 1.74 -3.56 1.98
C ARG A 331 0.23 -3.31 1.95
N ILE A 332 -0.43 -3.33 3.10
CA ILE A 332 -1.86 -2.95 3.17
C ILE A 332 -2.08 -1.62 2.44
N PRO A 333 -2.76 -1.62 1.28
CA PRO A 333 -3.10 -0.41 0.55
C PRO A 333 -4.20 0.38 1.28
N GLY A 334 -4.46 1.60 0.84
CA GLY A 334 -5.47 2.47 1.47
C GLY A 334 -6.93 2.10 1.20
N ALA A 335 -7.19 0.95 0.62
CA ALA A 335 -8.50 0.57 0.11
C ALA A 335 -9.16 -0.65 0.78
N PRO A 336 -9.37 -0.65 2.08
CA PRO A 336 -10.23 -1.65 2.71
C PRO A 336 -11.72 -1.44 2.42
N ALA A 337 -12.06 -0.38 1.70
CA ALA A 337 -13.44 0.07 1.48
C ALA A 337 -14.23 -0.72 0.43
N VAL A 338 -13.67 -1.78 -0.16
CA VAL A 338 -14.41 -2.66 -1.06
C VAL A 338 -15.25 -3.60 -0.21
N GLY A 339 -16.46 -3.17 0.10
CA GLY A 339 -17.34 -3.83 1.05
C GLY A 339 -17.93 -5.16 0.57
N PRO A 340 -18.74 -5.80 1.42
CA PRO A 340 -19.25 -7.17 1.24
C PRO A 340 -20.13 -7.37 0.00
N THR A 341 -20.56 -6.31 -0.62
CA THR A 341 -21.32 -6.33 -1.88
C THR A 341 -20.44 -6.35 -3.14
N SER A 342 -19.11 -6.26 -2.98
CA SER A 342 -18.18 -6.32 -4.09
C SER A 342 -18.25 -7.67 -4.82
N PRO A 343 -18.34 -7.68 -6.17
CA PRO A 343 -18.29 -8.92 -6.93
C PRO A 343 -17.04 -9.76 -6.65
N GLU A 344 -15.90 -9.11 -6.43
CA GLU A 344 -14.63 -9.76 -6.14
C GLU A 344 -14.66 -10.49 -4.79
N MET A 345 -15.17 -9.86 -3.73
CA MET A 345 -15.28 -10.49 -2.41
C MET A 345 -16.25 -11.68 -2.44
N ARG A 346 -17.33 -11.58 -3.17
CA ARG A 346 -18.25 -12.71 -3.39
C ARG A 346 -17.61 -13.85 -4.16
N ARG A 347 -16.86 -13.54 -5.21
CA ARG A 347 -16.11 -14.52 -6.00
C ARG A 347 -15.08 -15.24 -5.13
N LEU A 348 -14.33 -14.53 -4.32
CA LEU A 348 -13.32 -15.09 -3.41
C LEU A 348 -13.96 -15.93 -2.30
N SER A 349 -15.09 -15.51 -1.77
CA SER A 349 -15.86 -16.29 -0.79
C SER A 349 -16.30 -17.64 -1.35
N LEU A 350 -16.73 -17.69 -2.63
CA LEU A 350 -17.07 -18.94 -3.30
C LEU A 350 -15.82 -19.79 -3.57
N LYS A 351 -14.75 -19.18 -4.03
CA LYS A 351 -13.49 -19.85 -4.35
C LYS A 351 -12.88 -20.54 -3.12
N TYR A 352 -12.86 -19.86 -1.99
CA TYR A 352 -12.24 -20.33 -0.75
C TYR A 352 -13.25 -20.81 0.31
N ALA A 353 -14.44 -21.19 -0.11
CA ALA A 353 -15.50 -21.61 0.80
C ALA A 353 -15.08 -22.79 1.74
N SER A 354 -14.18 -23.66 1.31
CA SER A 354 -13.67 -24.76 2.15
C SER A 354 -12.77 -24.23 3.28
N ALA A 355 -11.81 -23.37 2.95
CA ALA A 355 -10.92 -22.76 3.92
C ALA A 355 -11.70 -21.88 4.92
N LEU A 356 -12.67 -21.11 4.45
CA LEU A 356 -13.53 -20.29 5.30
C LEU A 356 -14.30 -21.16 6.33
N ARG A 357 -14.97 -22.22 5.88
CA ARG A 357 -15.69 -23.12 6.79
C ARG A 357 -14.79 -23.79 7.81
N LYS A 358 -13.55 -24.17 7.41
CA LYS A 358 -12.56 -24.71 8.34
C LYS A 358 -12.27 -23.77 9.51
N HIS A 359 -12.32 -22.47 9.25
CA HIS A 359 -12.07 -21.41 10.23
C HIS A 359 -13.34 -20.74 10.77
N ASN A 360 -14.49 -21.38 10.64
CA ASN A 360 -15.80 -20.90 11.11
C ASN A 360 -16.19 -19.52 10.54
N ALA A 361 -15.78 -19.24 9.32
CA ALA A 361 -16.16 -18.04 8.59
C ALA A 361 -17.04 -18.41 7.39
N ASP A 362 -17.99 -17.53 7.06
CA ASP A 362 -18.94 -17.77 5.96
C ASP A 362 -18.49 -17.11 4.66
N ARG A 363 -17.75 -16.02 4.76
CA ARG A 363 -17.40 -15.19 3.61
C ARG A 363 -16.18 -14.31 3.86
N ILE A 364 -15.64 -13.78 2.77
CA ILE A 364 -14.68 -12.67 2.74
C ILE A 364 -15.50 -11.39 2.53
N ASP A 365 -15.49 -10.48 3.49
CA ASP A 365 -16.23 -9.24 3.43
C ASP A 365 -15.40 -8.11 2.82
N THR A 366 -14.11 -8.06 3.15
CA THR A 366 -13.19 -7.03 2.71
C THR A 366 -11.84 -7.64 2.27
N PRO A 367 -11.03 -6.91 1.50
CA PRO A 367 -9.67 -7.35 1.20
C PRO A 367 -8.84 -7.70 2.44
N MET A 368 -9.15 -7.09 3.60
CA MET A 368 -8.40 -7.32 4.84
C MET A 368 -8.64 -8.71 5.45
N ASP A 369 -9.72 -9.39 5.10
CA ASP A 369 -9.99 -10.75 5.55
C ASP A 369 -9.01 -11.76 4.96
N MET A 370 -8.47 -11.49 3.76
CA MET A 370 -7.56 -12.40 3.07
C MET A 370 -6.23 -12.60 3.81
N PRO A 371 -5.50 -11.56 4.24
CA PRO A 371 -4.32 -11.72 5.09
C PRO A 371 -4.58 -12.49 6.37
N VAL A 372 -5.73 -12.25 7.01
CA VAL A 372 -6.10 -12.95 8.23
C VAL A 372 -6.37 -14.43 7.95
N LEU A 373 -7.05 -14.73 6.85
CA LEU A 373 -7.29 -16.11 6.40
C LEU A 373 -5.97 -16.84 6.10
N ASP A 374 -5.00 -16.19 5.46
CA ASP A 374 -3.67 -16.75 5.19
C ASP A 374 -2.93 -17.07 6.51
N ILE A 375 -2.95 -16.15 7.46
CA ILE A 375 -2.32 -16.32 8.78
C ILE A 375 -2.95 -17.51 9.56
N ILE A 376 -4.28 -17.59 9.64
CA ILE A 376 -4.93 -18.65 10.41
C ILE A 376 -4.80 -20.01 9.72
N GLU A 377 -4.81 -20.04 8.39
CA GLU A 377 -4.56 -21.29 7.65
C GLU A 377 -3.14 -21.79 7.90
N ALA A 378 -2.13 -20.90 7.80
CA ALA A 378 -0.74 -21.23 8.13
C ALA A 378 -0.58 -21.71 9.57
N ALA A 379 -1.20 -21.03 10.51
CA ALA A 379 -1.16 -21.41 11.92
C ALA A 379 -1.81 -22.79 12.17
N SER A 380 -2.92 -23.09 11.50
CA SER A 380 -3.62 -24.36 11.63
C SER A 380 -2.82 -25.56 11.07
N GLN A 381 -1.85 -25.29 10.22
CA GLN A 381 -0.95 -26.25 9.60
C GLN A 381 0.45 -26.25 10.23
N GLU A 382 0.68 -25.49 11.31
CA GLU A 382 2.01 -25.30 11.94
C GLU A 382 3.06 -24.71 11.00
N ARG A 383 2.62 -23.85 10.03
CA ARG A 383 3.43 -23.24 8.96
C ARG A 383 3.46 -21.69 9.07
N LEU A 384 3.27 -21.17 10.28
CA LEU A 384 3.19 -19.71 10.48
C LEU A 384 4.49 -19.00 10.05
N ASP A 385 5.62 -19.70 10.08
CA ASP A 385 6.92 -19.21 9.63
C ASP A 385 7.02 -18.97 8.11
N GLU A 386 6.09 -19.51 7.31
CA GLU A 386 6.06 -19.31 5.87
C GLU A 386 5.37 -17.99 5.46
N VAL A 387 4.50 -17.44 6.32
CA VAL A 387 3.72 -16.21 6.04
C VAL A 387 4.36 -14.95 6.63
N VAL A 388 5.48 -15.08 7.34
CA VAL A 388 6.14 -13.97 8.05
C VAL A 388 7.61 -13.80 7.69
N THR A 389 8.07 -12.57 7.87
CA THR A 389 9.49 -12.22 7.77
C THR A 389 9.96 -11.43 8.95
#